data_551c960740f94f0547ef8be98b845c70
#
_entry.id   551c960740f94f0547ef8be98b845c70
#
_cell.length_a   1.000
_cell.length_b   1.000
_cell.length_c   1.000
_cell.angle_alpha   90.00
_cell.angle_beta   90.00
_cell.angle_gamma   90.00
#
_symmetry.space_group_name_H-M   'P 1'
#
loop_
_entity.id
_entity.type
_entity.pdbx_description
1 polymer ?
#
loop_
_entity_poly.entity_id
_entity_poly.type
_entity_poly.pdbx_seq_one_letter_code
_entity_poly.pdbx_strand_id
1 'polypeptide(L)'
;MNAKVILSEMAEHLIENDQENEVKYKANLKKAHKDLDKLTKKVKSELNKDFKSIVFHDAYQYFEKRFGINILGAFTVNTDVMPGAEQLAEIREIIEHDKVSCIFSEPQFNPDIIKAVAKDTNVATGVIDPLGATLNPGKDLYFDLIGNMSKSFKGC
;
A
#
# COMPACT_ATOMS: atom_id res chain seq x y z
N MET A 1 -9.20 7.37 4.26
CA MET A 1 -10.44 8.15 4.27
C MET A 1 -11.34 7.79 3.09
N ASN A 2 -10.80 7.56 1.90
CA ASN A 2 -11.59 7.20 0.72
C ASN A 2 -12.54 6.01 0.96
N ALA A 3 -12.08 4.94 1.61
CA ALA A 3 -12.94 3.80 1.93
C ALA A 3 -14.18 4.17 2.78
N LYS A 4 -14.06 5.11 3.74
CA LYS A 4 -15.22 5.56 4.51
C LYS A 4 -16.21 6.36 3.67
N VAL A 5 -15.72 7.21 2.77
CA VAL A 5 -16.58 7.98 1.86
C VAL A 5 -17.33 7.03 0.93
N ILE A 6 -16.61 6.10 0.30
CA ILE A 6 -17.21 5.08 -0.57
C ILE A 6 -18.30 4.29 0.17
N LEU A 7 -18.03 3.85 1.41
CA LEU A 7 -19.03 3.13 2.21
C LEU A 7 -20.25 3.98 2.56
N SER A 8 -20.07 5.28 2.81
CA SER A 8 -21.19 6.20 3.07
C SER A 8 -22.08 6.35 1.84
N GLU A 9 -21.50 6.63 0.68
CA GLU A 9 -22.21 6.70 -0.59
C GLU A 9 -22.97 5.38 -0.91
N MET A 10 -22.29 4.25 -0.74
CA MET A 10 -22.94 2.94 -0.93
C MET A 10 -24.12 2.75 0.01
N ALA A 11 -24.00 3.14 1.28
CA ALA A 11 -25.08 3.01 2.25
C ALA A 11 -26.27 3.92 1.90
N GLU A 12 -26.01 5.15 1.45
CA GLU A 12 -27.05 6.09 1.00
C GLU A 12 -27.82 5.51 -0.18
N HIS A 13 -27.14 5.03 -1.22
CA HIS A 13 -27.81 4.41 -2.36
C HIS A 13 -28.58 3.13 -2.01
N LEU A 14 -28.08 2.32 -1.06
CA LEU A 14 -28.80 1.15 -0.58
C LEU A 14 -30.08 1.56 0.14
N ILE A 15 -30.04 2.59 0.98
CA ILE A 15 -31.20 3.10 1.71
C ILE A 15 -32.26 3.69 0.75
N GLU A 16 -31.83 4.43 -0.27
CA GLU A 16 -32.73 4.97 -1.29
C GLU A 16 -33.53 3.88 -2.03
N ASN A 17 -32.89 2.73 -2.29
CA ASN A 17 -33.51 1.63 -3.04
C ASN A 17 -34.18 0.57 -2.16
N ASP A 18 -33.90 0.54 -0.85
CA ASP A 18 -34.40 -0.45 0.11
C ASP A 18 -34.58 0.18 1.50
N GLN A 19 -35.59 1.03 1.63
CA GLN A 19 -35.91 1.77 2.84
C GLN A 19 -36.27 0.86 4.04
N GLU A 20 -36.82 -0.32 3.77
CA GLU A 20 -37.19 -1.27 4.81
C GLU A 20 -35.97 -1.74 5.63
N ASN A 21 -34.80 -1.76 5.02
CA ASN A 21 -33.54 -2.15 5.66
C ASN A 21 -32.66 -0.96 6.09
N GLU A 22 -33.14 0.28 6.07
CA GLU A 22 -32.38 1.48 6.43
C GLU A 22 -31.63 1.35 7.76
N VAL A 23 -32.30 0.82 8.79
CA VAL A 23 -31.70 0.66 10.13
C VAL A 23 -30.49 -0.29 10.09
N LYS A 24 -30.58 -1.35 9.28
CA LYS A 24 -29.46 -2.30 9.10
C LYS A 24 -28.29 -1.66 8.37
N TYR A 25 -28.56 -0.92 7.29
CA TYR A 25 -27.52 -0.25 6.52
C TYR A 25 -26.78 0.77 7.36
N LYS A 26 -27.49 1.60 8.11
CA LYS A 26 -26.89 2.57 9.06
C LYS A 26 -26.05 1.88 10.15
N ALA A 27 -26.53 0.78 10.72
CA ALA A 27 -25.80 0.03 11.71
C ALA A 27 -24.51 -0.59 11.14
N ASN A 28 -24.59 -1.18 9.95
CA ASN A 28 -23.45 -1.75 9.24
C ASN A 28 -22.41 -0.68 8.88
N LEU A 29 -22.85 0.47 8.36
CA LEU A 29 -21.97 1.60 8.06
C LEU A 29 -21.22 2.08 9.31
N LYS A 30 -21.93 2.28 10.41
CA LYS A 30 -21.34 2.68 11.70
C LYS A 30 -20.28 1.67 12.18
N LYS A 31 -20.58 0.38 12.06
CA LYS A 31 -19.65 -0.69 12.42
C LYS A 31 -18.43 -0.66 11.51
N ALA A 32 -18.61 -0.58 10.20
CA ALA A 32 -17.52 -0.54 9.21
C ALA A 32 -16.59 0.67 9.42
N HIS A 33 -17.15 1.85 9.69
CA HIS A 33 -16.36 3.04 10.02
C HIS A 33 -15.51 2.84 11.27
N LYS A 34 -16.07 2.24 12.33
CA LYS A 34 -15.34 1.92 13.56
C LYS A 34 -14.20 0.93 13.32
N ASP A 35 -14.43 -0.08 12.49
CA ASP A 35 -13.42 -1.09 12.19
C ASP A 35 -12.30 -0.50 11.32
N LEU A 36 -12.60 0.37 10.36
CA LEU A 36 -11.61 1.14 9.59
C LEU A 36 -10.78 2.09 10.48
N ASP A 37 -11.39 2.69 11.52
CA ASP A 37 -10.64 3.51 12.47
C ASP A 37 -9.67 2.69 13.31
N LYS A 38 -10.08 1.49 13.75
CA LYS A 38 -9.21 0.56 14.46
C LYS A 38 -8.03 0.12 13.58
N LEU A 39 -8.31 -0.27 12.32
CA LEU A 39 -7.28 -0.64 11.35
C LEU A 39 -6.28 0.51 11.18
N THR A 40 -6.78 1.73 10.95
CA THR A 40 -5.93 2.91 10.77
C THR A 40 -5.04 3.17 11.99
N LYS A 41 -5.59 3.07 13.20
CA LYS A 41 -4.82 3.26 14.44
C LYS A 41 -3.74 2.19 14.59
N LYS A 42 -4.10 0.94 14.33
CA LYS A 42 -3.16 -0.20 14.38
C LYS A 42 -2.00 0.02 13.42
N VAL A 43 -2.28 0.26 12.14
CA VAL A 43 -1.24 0.48 11.12
C VAL A 43 -0.33 1.65 11.49
N LYS A 44 -0.90 2.78 11.95
CA LYS A 44 -0.12 3.94 12.38
C LYS A 44 0.81 3.65 13.56
N SER A 45 0.42 2.74 14.46
CA SER A 45 1.27 2.37 15.61
C SER A 45 2.36 1.36 15.26
N GLU A 46 2.24 0.66 14.13
CA GLU A 46 3.17 -0.37 13.70
C GLU A 46 4.27 0.15 12.77
N LEU A 47 4.00 1.23 12.04
CA LEU A 47 4.92 1.78 11.04
C LEU A 47 5.95 2.73 11.64
N ASN A 48 7.21 2.54 11.22
CA ASN A 48 8.30 3.45 11.51
C ASN A 48 8.32 4.60 10.48
N LYS A 49 8.22 5.83 10.93
CA LYS A 49 8.22 7.02 10.06
C LYS A 49 9.59 7.37 9.49
N ASP A 50 10.64 6.91 10.13
CA ASP A 50 12.02 7.12 9.66
C ASP A 50 12.44 6.07 8.62
N PHE A 51 11.57 5.08 8.36
CA PHE A 51 11.81 4.05 7.37
C PHE A 51 11.72 4.65 5.96
N LYS A 52 12.81 4.51 5.21
CA LYS A 52 12.94 4.99 3.84
C LYS A 52 12.94 3.83 2.87
N SER A 53 12.12 3.90 1.84
CA SER A 53 11.98 2.82 0.87
C SER A 53 11.90 3.32 -0.57
N ILE A 54 12.16 2.41 -1.49
CA ILE A 54 11.88 2.55 -2.92
C ILE A 54 10.92 1.43 -3.32
N VAL A 55 9.98 1.71 -4.21
CA VAL A 55 8.98 0.76 -4.70
C VAL A 55 9.19 0.47 -6.18
N PHE A 56 8.65 -0.64 -6.67
CA PHE A 56 8.70 -0.93 -8.10
C PHE A 56 7.82 0.05 -8.90
N HIS A 57 6.57 0.25 -8.49
CA HIS A 57 5.60 1.09 -9.16
C HIS A 57 5.12 2.22 -8.26
N ASP A 58 4.96 3.43 -8.79
CA ASP A 58 4.51 4.61 -8.05
C ASP A 58 2.98 4.59 -7.83
N ALA A 59 2.52 3.78 -6.89
CA ALA A 59 1.09 3.57 -6.60
C ALA A 59 0.68 3.83 -5.14
N TYR A 60 1.58 4.35 -4.31
CA TYR A 60 1.41 4.33 -2.85
C TYR A 60 1.10 5.69 -2.21
N GLN A 61 0.92 6.77 -2.95
CA GLN A 61 0.78 8.15 -2.47
C GLN A 61 -0.33 8.32 -1.41
N TYR A 62 -1.46 7.59 -1.56
CA TYR A 62 -2.54 7.61 -0.57
C TYR A 62 -2.15 6.89 0.73
N PHE A 63 -1.37 5.82 0.63
CA PHE A 63 -0.88 5.07 1.78
C PHE A 63 0.19 5.88 2.52
N GLU A 64 1.15 6.46 1.81
CA GLU A 64 2.18 7.36 2.34
C GLU A 64 1.56 8.52 3.11
N LYS A 65 0.68 9.27 2.45
CA LYS A 65 0.00 10.43 3.05
C LYS A 65 -0.84 10.03 4.26
N ARG A 66 -1.45 8.84 4.25
CA ARG A 66 -2.31 8.37 5.34
C ARG A 66 -1.51 7.93 6.55
N PHE A 67 -0.41 7.26 6.34
CA PHE A 67 0.34 6.57 7.40
C PHE A 67 1.67 7.24 7.74
N GLY A 68 2.11 8.18 6.92
CA GLY A 68 3.34 8.96 7.15
C GLY A 68 4.59 8.13 6.91
N ILE A 69 4.57 7.24 5.91
CA ILE A 69 5.75 6.53 5.44
C ILE A 69 6.47 7.36 4.37
N ASN A 70 7.73 7.05 4.12
CA ASN A 70 8.58 7.80 3.21
C ASN A 70 9.08 6.90 2.07
N ILE A 71 8.44 7.01 0.90
CA ILE A 71 8.85 6.38 -0.34
C ILE A 71 9.64 7.41 -1.14
N LEU A 72 10.95 7.17 -1.32
CA LEU A 72 11.87 8.13 -1.93
C LEU A 72 11.88 8.08 -3.46
N GLY A 73 11.36 7.00 -4.04
CA GLY A 73 11.32 6.83 -5.48
C GLY A 73 10.65 5.54 -5.91
N ALA A 74 10.46 5.42 -7.23
CA ALA A 74 9.91 4.24 -7.87
C ALA A 74 10.74 3.87 -9.11
N PHE A 75 10.82 2.57 -9.42
CA PHE A 75 11.48 2.11 -10.64
C PHE A 75 10.72 2.50 -11.90
N THR A 76 9.41 2.60 -11.81
CA THR A 76 8.58 3.03 -12.93
C THR A 76 7.29 3.72 -12.45
N VAL A 77 6.80 4.63 -13.28
CA VAL A 77 5.44 5.19 -13.20
C VAL A 77 4.50 4.51 -14.21
N ASN A 78 5.07 3.77 -15.15
CA ASN A 78 4.33 3.02 -16.16
C ASN A 78 4.87 1.58 -16.21
N THR A 79 4.07 0.65 -15.74
CA THR A 79 4.44 -0.77 -15.61
C THR A 79 4.64 -1.51 -16.93
N ASP A 80 4.20 -0.93 -18.06
CA ASP A 80 4.41 -1.47 -19.40
C ASP A 80 5.80 -1.10 -19.96
N VAL A 81 6.53 -0.23 -19.27
CA VAL A 81 7.84 0.26 -19.71
C VAL A 81 8.89 -0.08 -18.66
N MET A 82 9.92 -0.80 -19.07
CA MET A 82 11.05 -1.09 -18.19
C MET A 82 11.87 0.19 -17.92
N PRO A 83 12.34 0.39 -16.68
CA PRO A 83 13.20 1.53 -16.36
C PRO A 83 14.47 1.54 -17.20
N GLY A 84 14.81 2.73 -17.70
CA GLY A 84 16.04 2.94 -18.47
C GLY A 84 17.29 2.99 -17.60
N ALA A 85 18.45 3.01 -18.24
CA ALA A 85 19.75 3.05 -17.55
C ALA A 85 19.91 4.31 -16.67
N GLU A 86 19.44 5.47 -17.13
CA GLU A 86 19.46 6.72 -16.39
C GLU A 86 18.65 6.62 -15.10
N GLN A 87 17.42 6.14 -15.17
CA GLN A 87 16.57 5.95 -13.99
C GLN A 87 17.16 4.95 -12.98
N LEU A 88 17.79 3.88 -13.47
CA LEU A 88 18.49 2.93 -12.60
C LEU A 88 19.71 3.56 -11.90
N ALA A 89 20.40 4.48 -12.57
CA ALA A 89 21.48 5.23 -11.95
C ALA A 89 20.97 6.16 -10.85
N GLU A 90 19.91 6.92 -11.11
CA GLU A 90 19.24 7.77 -10.09
C GLU A 90 18.80 6.98 -8.87
N ILE A 91 18.19 5.81 -9.09
CA ILE A 91 17.76 4.92 -7.99
C ILE A 91 18.96 4.47 -7.15
N ARG A 92 20.09 4.12 -7.76
CA ARG A 92 21.31 3.75 -7.01
C ARG A 92 21.85 4.92 -6.20
N GLU A 93 21.85 6.12 -6.76
CA GLU A 93 22.23 7.33 -6.03
C GLU A 93 21.35 7.57 -4.82
N ILE A 94 20.02 7.46 -4.96
CA ILE A 94 19.07 7.61 -3.84
C ILE A 94 19.37 6.55 -2.76
N ILE A 95 19.63 5.30 -3.14
CA ILE A 95 19.93 4.22 -2.18
C ILE A 95 21.17 4.54 -1.37
N GLU A 96 22.24 5.01 -2.02
CA GLU A 96 23.50 5.31 -1.37
C GLU A 96 23.44 6.55 -0.49
N HIS A 97 22.86 7.64 -1.00
CA HIS A 97 22.81 8.93 -0.31
C HIS A 97 21.78 8.98 0.82
N ASP A 98 20.61 8.43 0.60
CA ASP A 98 19.47 8.60 1.50
C ASP A 98 19.33 7.48 2.55
N LYS A 99 20.23 6.50 2.53
CA LYS A 99 20.19 5.34 3.43
C LYS A 99 18.85 4.61 3.35
N VAL A 100 18.47 4.24 2.13
CA VAL A 100 17.27 3.44 1.87
C VAL A 100 17.35 2.13 2.65
N SER A 101 16.31 1.83 3.40
CA SER A 101 16.23 0.61 4.21
C SER A 101 15.84 -0.60 3.36
N CYS A 102 14.96 -0.41 2.38
CA CYS A 102 14.38 -1.49 1.61
C CYS A 102 13.93 -1.08 0.21
N ILE A 103 14.03 -2.02 -0.74
CA ILE A 103 13.39 -1.93 -2.06
C ILE A 103 12.28 -2.96 -2.13
N PHE A 104 11.08 -2.53 -2.56
CA PHE A 104 9.93 -3.41 -2.68
C PHE A 104 9.66 -3.80 -4.13
N SER A 105 9.52 -5.12 -4.35
CA SER A 105 8.91 -5.69 -5.55
C SER A 105 7.42 -5.92 -5.34
N GLU A 106 6.69 -6.13 -6.42
CA GLU A 106 5.27 -6.47 -6.42
C GLU A 106 5.05 -7.83 -7.08
N PRO A 107 4.09 -8.67 -6.59
CA PRO A 107 3.89 -10.02 -7.15
C PRO A 107 3.42 -10.02 -8.61
N GLN A 108 2.92 -8.88 -9.10
CA GLN A 108 2.41 -8.72 -10.45
C GLN A 108 3.52 -8.55 -11.50
N PHE A 109 4.77 -8.27 -11.08
CA PHE A 109 5.87 -7.92 -11.98
C PHE A 109 7.09 -8.79 -11.77
N ASN A 110 7.94 -8.86 -12.80
CA ASN A 110 9.21 -9.57 -12.71
C ASN A 110 10.16 -8.86 -11.73
N PRO A 111 10.62 -9.53 -10.66
CA PRO A 111 11.48 -8.92 -9.65
C PRO A 111 12.97 -8.82 -10.06
N ASP A 112 13.37 -9.23 -11.26
CA ASP A 112 14.80 -9.39 -11.59
C ASP A 112 15.57 -8.08 -11.57
N ILE A 113 14.94 -6.98 -11.99
CA ILE A 113 15.57 -5.66 -11.93
C ILE A 113 15.79 -5.19 -10.48
N ILE A 114 14.83 -5.47 -9.61
CA ILE A 114 14.93 -5.19 -8.15
C ILE A 114 16.09 -5.98 -7.55
N LYS A 115 16.18 -7.28 -7.88
CA LYS A 115 17.25 -8.16 -7.40
C LYS A 115 18.64 -7.69 -7.89
N ALA A 116 18.74 -7.24 -9.14
CA ALA A 116 19.97 -6.73 -9.69
C ALA A 116 20.44 -5.48 -8.94
N VAL A 117 19.58 -4.50 -8.77
CA VAL A 117 19.90 -3.26 -8.02
C VAL A 117 20.22 -3.57 -6.55
N ALA A 118 19.45 -4.44 -5.90
CA ALA A 118 19.70 -4.81 -4.51
C ALA A 118 21.05 -5.50 -4.32
N LYS A 119 21.45 -6.36 -5.26
CA LYS A 119 22.78 -7.02 -5.23
C LYS A 119 23.92 -6.02 -5.35
N ASP A 120 23.77 -5.02 -6.22
CA ASP A 120 24.79 -4.00 -6.45
C ASP A 120 24.92 -3.03 -5.28
N THR A 121 23.83 -2.73 -4.58
CA THR A 121 23.76 -1.73 -3.48
C THR A 121 23.72 -2.33 -2.09
N ASN A 122 23.59 -3.65 -1.97
CA ASN A 122 23.45 -4.39 -0.71
C ASN A 122 22.29 -3.90 0.18
N VAL A 123 21.22 -3.33 -0.44
CA VAL A 123 19.99 -2.92 0.22
C VAL A 123 19.05 -4.12 0.42
N ALA A 124 18.27 -4.12 1.51
CA ALA A 124 17.29 -5.17 1.74
C ALA A 124 16.16 -5.15 0.69
N THR A 125 15.54 -6.30 0.44
CA THR A 125 14.39 -6.43 -0.46
C THR A 125 13.18 -6.98 0.23
N GLY A 126 12.01 -6.48 -0.12
CA GLY A 126 10.72 -6.96 0.34
C GLY A 126 9.72 -7.14 -0.79
N VAL A 127 8.56 -7.65 -0.45
CA VAL A 127 7.42 -7.77 -1.37
C VAL A 127 6.25 -6.99 -0.78
N ILE A 128 5.64 -6.14 -1.62
CA ILE A 128 4.41 -5.42 -1.26
C ILE A 128 3.35 -5.66 -2.33
N ASP A 129 2.14 -5.99 -1.94
CA ASP A 129 1.06 -6.30 -2.86
C ASP A 129 -0.08 -5.29 -2.69
N PRO A 130 -0.16 -4.25 -3.54
CA PRO A 130 -1.21 -3.24 -3.45
C PRO A 130 -2.57 -3.69 -3.96
N LEU A 131 -2.63 -4.81 -4.69
CA LEU A 131 -3.85 -5.36 -5.28
C LEU A 131 -4.43 -6.54 -4.49
N GLY A 132 -3.64 -7.16 -3.61
CA GLY A 132 -4.05 -8.33 -2.85
C GLY A 132 -4.19 -9.58 -3.71
N ALA A 133 -3.28 -9.77 -4.69
CA ALA A 133 -3.34 -10.88 -5.65
C ALA A 133 -3.33 -12.28 -5.00
N THR A 134 -2.76 -12.37 -3.80
CA THR A 134 -2.66 -13.62 -3.03
C THR A 134 -3.70 -13.74 -1.92
N LEU A 135 -4.56 -12.74 -1.75
CA LEU A 135 -5.56 -12.72 -0.70
C LEU A 135 -6.88 -13.38 -1.12
N ASN A 136 -7.53 -14.02 -0.16
CA ASN A 136 -8.85 -14.58 -0.40
C ASN A 136 -9.89 -13.46 -0.54
N PRO A 137 -10.78 -13.51 -1.54
CA PRO A 137 -11.88 -12.57 -1.65
C PRO A 137 -12.86 -12.71 -0.47
N GLY A 138 -13.47 -11.59 -0.07
CA GLY A 138 -14.45 -11.61 1.01
C GLY A 138 -14.42 -10.36 1.87
N LYS A 139 -15.17 -10.40 2.96
CA LYS A 139 -15.39 -9.25 3.87
C LYS A 139 -14.12 -8.75 4.55
N ASP A 140 -13.11 -9.57 4.68
CA ASP A 140 -11.86 -9.27 5.38
C ASP A 140 -10.76 -8.80 4.42
N LEU A 141 -10.94 -8.95 3.09
CA LEU A 141 -9.96 -8.64 2.06
C LEU A 141 -9.29 -7.26 2.25
N TYR A 142 -10.07 -6.20 2.45
CA TYR A 142 -9.53 -4.86 2.61
C TYR A 142 -8.67 -4.72 3.88
N PHE A 143 -9.08 -5.36 4.96
CA PHE A 143 -8.34 -5.35 6.23
C PHE A 143 -7.02 -6.12 6.11
N ASP A 144 -7.06 -7.27 5.44
CA ASP A 144 -5.89 -8.10 5.20
C ASP A 144 -4.92 -7.41 4.24
N LEU A 145 -5.42 -6.76 3.18
CA LEU A 145 -4.63 -5.98 2.23
C LEU A 145 -3.82 -4.89 2.96
N ILE A 146 -4.50 -4.00 3.66
CA ILE A 146 -3.86 -2.90 4.37
C ILE A 146 -2.94 -3.41 5.49
N GLY A 147 -3.35 -4.46 6.19
CA GLY A 147 -2.55 -5.10 7.22
C GLY A 147 -1.27 -5.76 6.68
N ASN A 148 -1.34 -6.42 5.52
CA ASN A 148 -0.18 -7.03 4.89
C ASN A 148 0.78 -6.00 4.33
N MET A 149 0.29 -4.93 3.70
CA MET A 149 1.13 -3.79 3.30
C MET A 149 1.89 -3.22 4.50
N SER A 150 1.20 -3.02 5.64
CA SER A 150 1.85 -2.56 6.88
C SER A 150 2.95 -3.51 7.35
N LYS A 151 2.70 -4.83 7.29
CA LYS A 151 3.70 -5.86 7.66
C LYS A 151 4.90 -5.84 6.73
N SER A 152 4.70 -5.65 5.42
CA SER A 152 5.79 -5.55 4.44
C SER A 152 6.73 -4.38 4.79
N PHE A 153 6.18 -3.20 5.03
CA PHE A 153 6.98 -2.04 5.45
C PHE A 153 7.70 -2.23 6.79
N LYS A 154 7.15 -3.04 7.71
CA LYS A 154 7.77 -3.34 9.00
C LYS A 154 8.84 -4.43 8.93
N GLY A 155 8.69 -5.36 7.99
CA GLY A 155 9.51 -6.58 7.90
C GLY A 155 10.84 -6.39 7.16
N CYS A 156 11.02 -5.25 6.59
CA CYS A 156 12.21 -4.87 5.87
C CYS A 156 12.98 -3.84 6.66
#